data_a5102b8df39542de1b455036a45ea1f1
#
_entry.id   a5102b8df39542de1b455036a45ea1f1
#
_cell.length_a   1.000
_cell.length_b   1.000
_cell.length_c   1.000
_cell.angle_alpha   90.00
_cell.angle_beta   90.00
_cell.angle_gamma   90.00
#
_symmetry.space_group_name_H-M   'P 1'
#
loop_
_entity.id
_entity.type
_entity.pdbx_description
1 polymer ?
#
loop_
_entity_poly.entity_id
_entity_poly.type
_entity_poly.pdbx_seq_one_letter_code
_entity_poly.pdbx_strand_id
1 'polypeptide(L)'
;MADNVEFLKHVRLFENLDRKSLEAIANAAVEQSYTNGQDIVRQGDTGVGAFIIKKGRVEAFQDRGGHIHKLAEMKQGDVFGEMALLDEFPRSATVRATEPTVCLGIQRWHFRGILESHPQIALALLPVLTKRLRNAEREDEASAKH
;
A
#
# COMPACT_ATOMS: atom_id res chain seq x y z
N MET A 1 -1.03 19.41 1.93
CA MET A 1 -1.47 19.36 0.57
C MET A 1 -0.32 19.42 -0.42
N ALA A 2 0.36 20.56 -0.58
CA ALA A 2 1.55 20.58 -1.42
C ALA A 2 2.62 19.58 -0.95
N ASP A 3 2.76 19.44 0.39
CA ASP A 3 3.71 18.52 0.99
C ASP A 3 3.41 17.06 0.65
N ASN A 4 2.13 16.69 0.58
CA ASN A 4 1.75 15.33 0.23
C ASN A 4 2.01 15.02 -1.24
N VAL A 5 1.84 15.99 -2.13
CA VAL A 5 2.17 15.82 -3.56
C VAL A 5 3.67 15.54 -3.72
N GLU A 6 4.51 16.34 -3.09
CA GLU A 6 5.97 16.12 -3.15
C GLU A 6 6.36 14.78 -2.55
N PHE A 7 5.75 14.39 -1.43
CA PHE A 7 5.98 13.09 -0.82
C PHE A 7 5.56 11.96 -1.76
N LEU A 8 4.35 12.01 -2.32
CA LEU A 8 3.81 10.97 -3.20
C LEU A 8 4.64 10.77 -4.47
N LYS A 9 5.30 11.80 -4.92
CA LYS A 9 6.19 11.75 -6.07
C LYS A 9 7.31 10.71 -5.90
N HIS A 10 7.73 10.46 -4.67
CA HIS A 10 8.81 9.51 -4.36
C HIS A 10 8.29 8.12 -4.01
N VAL A 11 6.99 7.89 -4.05
CA VAL A 11 6.40 6.57 -3.81
C VAL A 11 6.50 5.74 -5.08
N ARG A 12 7.11 4.55 -4.99
CA ARG A 12 7.35 3.69 -6.15
C ARG A 12 6.10 3.39 -6.97
N LEU A 13 5.00 3.11 -6.29
CA LEU A 13 3.74 2.79 -6.97
C LEU A 13 3.31 3.92 -7.89
N PHE A 14 3.66 5.17 -7.58
CA PHE A 14 3.25 6.36 -8.31
C PHE A 14 4.36 6.98 -9.16
N GLU A 15 5.45 6.24 -9.39
CA GLU A 15 6.63 6.79 -10.09
C GLU A 15 6.36 7.30 -11.51
N ASN A 16 5.32 6.78 -12.16
CA ASN A 16 5.00 7.15 -13.54
C ASN A 16 3.85 8.17 -13.63
N LEU A 17 3.39 8.70 -12.49
CA LEU A 17 2.28 9.64 -12.47
C LEU A 17 2.75 11.08 -12.68
N ASP A 18 1.96 11.85 -13.44
CA ASP A 18 2.19 13.29 -13.58
C ASP A 18 1.70 14.03 -12.33
N ARG A 19 2.00 15.33 -12.26
CA ARG A 19 1.65 16.14 -11.09
C ARG A 19 0.14 16.21 -10.86
N LYS A 20 -0.64 16.32 -11.93
CA LYS A 20 -2.09 16.41 -11.84
C LYS A 20 -2.70 15.14 -11.23
N SER A 21 -2.19 13.98 -11.63
CA SER A 21 -2.59 12.69 -11.08
C SER A 21 -2.20 12.57 -9.60
N LEU A 22 -0.99 13.01 -9.26
CA LEU A 22 -0.53 13.01 -7.86
C LEU A 22 -1.39 13.93 -6.99
N GLU A 23 -1.80 15.08 -7.51
CA GLU A 23 -2.69 16.00 -6.79
C GLU A 23 -4.05 15.36 -6.52
N ALA A 24 -4.61 14.62 -7.49
CA ALA A 24 -5.88 13.93 -7.31
C ALA A 24 -5.78 12.88 -6.18
N ILE A 25 -4.70 12.14 -6.14
CA ILE A 25 -4.46 11.14 -5.10
C ILE A 25 -4.25 11.83 -3.74
N ALA A 26 -3.45 12.89 -3.69
CA ALA A 26 -3.20 13.63 -2.46
C ALA A 26 -4.49 14.20 -1.86
N ASN A 27 -5.40 14.70 -2.70
CA ASN A 27 -6.67 15.24 -2.25
C ASN A 27 -7.61 14.18 -1.68
N ALA A 28 -7.51 12.93 -2.14
CA ALA A 28 -8.33 11.83 -1.65
C ALA A 28 -7.75 11.16 -0.42
N ALA A 29 -6.46 11.34 -0.16
CA ALA A 29 -5.78 10.69 0.96
C ALA A 29 -6.13 11.34 2.30
N VAL A 30 -6.32 10.49 3.31
CA VAL A 30 -6.57 10.93 4.69
C VAL A 30 -5.37 10.57 5.54
N GLU A 31 -4.80 11.57 6.22
CA GLU A 31 -3.64 11.38 7.07
C GLU A 31 -4.08 10.91 8.46
N GLN A 32 -3.47 9.83 8.95
CA GLN A 32 -3.73 9.29 10.29
C GLN A 32 -2.44 8.93 10.99
N SER A 33 -2.43 9.14 12.32
CA SER A 33 -1.28 8.83 13.16
C SER A 33 -1.54 7.57 13.98
N TYR A 34 -0.48 6.78 14.18
CA TYR A 34 -0.53 5.53 14.95
C TYR A 34 0.59 5.52 15.98
N THR A 35 0.29 4.97 17.15
CA THR A 35 1.28 4.82 18.21
C THR A 35 2.03 3.48 18.03
N ASN A 36 3.21 3.40 18.64
CA ASN A 36 3.98 2.15 18.68
C ASN A 36 3.12 1.02 19.25
N GLY A 37 3.04 -0.09 18.51
CA GLY A 37 2.27 -1.28 18.91
C GLY A 37 0.83 -1.29 18.41
N GLN A 38 0.36 -0.23 17.78
CA GLN A 38 -1.00 -0.16 17.25
C GLN A 38 -1.10 -0.89 15.91
N ASP A 39 -2.15 -1.71 15.76
CA ASP A 39 -2.45 -2.35 14.48
C ASP A 39 -3.12 -1.37 13.54
N ILE A 40 -2.59 -1.23 12.34
CA ILE A 40 -3.15 -0.36 11.30
C ILE A 40 -4.20 -1.14 10.51
N VAL A 41 -3.86 -2.37 10.13
CA VAL A 41 -4.79 -3.33 9.51
C VAL A 41 -4.59 -4.69 10.18
N ARG A 42 -5.65 -5.51 10.20
CA ARG A 42 -5.62 -6.83 10.83
C ARG A 42 -5.93 -7.92 9.82
N GLN A 43 -5.17 -9.01 9.90
CA GLN A 43 -5.40 -10.20 9.10
C GLN A 43 -6.85 -10.67 9.24
N GLY A 44 -7.48 -10.99 8.11
CA GLY A 44 -8.86 -11.46 8.08
C GLY A 44 -9.92 -10.38 7.98
N ASP A 45 -9.59 -9.14 8.32
CA ASP A 45 -10.54 -8.03 8.18
C ASP A 45 -10.72 -7.66 6.71
N THR A 46 -11.90 -7.19 6.36
CA THR A 46 -12.17 -6.72 5.00
C THR A 46 -11.38 -5.45 4.73
N GLY A 47 -10.55 -5.49 3.68
CA GLY A 47 -9.79 -4.33 3.28
C GLY A 47 -10.64 -3.38 2.45
N VAL A 48 -10.60 -2.08 2.80
CA VAL A 48 -11.36 -1.06 2.08
C VAL A 48 -10.45 0.00 1.44
N GLY A 49 -9.14 -0.13 1.61
CA GLY A 49 -8.21 0.84 1.05
C GLY A 49 -6.75 0.47 1.27
N ALA A 50 -5.89 1.34 0.78
CA ALA A 50 -4.45 1.22 0.90
C ALA A 50 -3.89 2.28 1.82
N PHE A 51 -2.66 2.04 2.29
CA PHE A 51 -1.94 2.96 3.17
C PHE A 51 -0.55 3.22 2.61
N ILE A 52 -0.13 4.48 2.67
CA ILE A 52 1.21 4.90 2.29
C ILE A 52 1.88 5.44 3.56
N ILE A 53 3.05 4.91 3.89
CA ILE A 53 3.77 5.33 5.10
C ILE A 53 4.45 6.67 4.82
N LYS A 54 3.95 7.71 5.46
CA LYS A 54 4.52 9.05 5.34
C LYS A 54 5.70 9.24 6.29
N LYS A 55 5.62 8.61 7.46
CA LYS A 55 6.64 8.70 8.51
C LYS A 55 6.52 7.49 9.43
N GLY A 56 7.67 6.97 9.89
CA GLY A 56 7.69 5.89 10.85
C GLY A 56 8.01 4.53 10.23
N ARG A 57 7.73 3.48 10.98
CA ARG A 57 8.01 2.09 10.59
C ARG A 57 6.89 1.17 11.02
N VAL A 58 6.63 0.17 10.19
CA VAL A 58 5.62 -0.85 10.46
C VAL A 58 6.20 -2.24 10.17
N GLU A 59 5.55 -3.25 10.73
CA GLU A 59 5.88 -4.66 10.50
C GLU A 59 4.62 -5.39 10.05
N ALA A 60 4.74 -6.16 8.97
CA ALA A 60 3.67 -7.02 8.48
C ALA A 60 3.94 -8.46 8.90
N PHE A 61 2.91 -9.13 9.42
CA PHE A 61 3.04 -10.52 9.83
C PHE A 61 1.72 -11.28 9.60
N GLN A 62 1.85 -12.61 9.51
CA GLN A 62 0.70 -13.51 9.40
C GLN A 62 0.69 -14.47 10.58
N ASP A 63 -0.51 -14.74 11.07
CA ASP A 63 -0.75 -15.85 11.98
C ASP A 63 -1.17 -17.06 11.12
N ARG A 64 -0.36 -18.10 11.12
CA ARG A 64 -0.60 -19.36 10.40
C ARG A 64 -0.79 -20.48 11.40
N GLY A 65 -2.02 -20.69 11.85
CA GLY A 65 -2.34 -21.76 12.78
C GLY A 65 -1.68 -21.60 14.14
N GLY A 66 -1.58 -20.39 14.67
CA GLY A 66 -0.95 -20.07 15.93
C GLY A 66 0.54 -19.73 15.84
N HIS A 67 1.13 -19.88 14.66
CA HIS A 67 2.53 -19.52 14.42
C HIS A 67 2.59 -18.16 13.72
N ILE A 68 3.35 -17.23 14.29
CA ILE A 68 3.52 -15.88 13.75
C ILE A 68 4.68 -15.87 12.78
N HIS A 69 4.38 -15.47 11.53
CA HIS A 69 5.38 -15.34 10.47
C HIS A 69 5.54 -13.88 10.10
N LYS A 70 6.71 -13.33 10.34
CA LYS A 70 7.03 -11.97 9.90
C LYS A 70 7.21 -11.99 8.38
N LEU A 71 6.48 -11.12 7.67
CA LEU A 71 6.54 -11.02 6.22
C LEU A 71 7.47 -9.92 5.75
N ALA A 72 7.44 -8.76 6.40
CA ALA A 72 8.19 -7.59 5.94
C ALA A 72 8.27 -6.52 7.02
N GLU A 73 9.29 -5.70 6.91
CA GLU A 73 9.35 -4.41 7.58
C GLU A 73 9.21 -3.34 6.49
N MET A 74 8.44 -2.30 6.78
CA MET A 74 8.18 -1.23 5.84
C MET A 74 8.40 0.12 6.51
N LYS A 75 8.75 1.10 5.69
CA LYS A 75 9.15 2.43 6.16
C LYS A 75 8.61 3.51 5.26
N GLN A 76 9.02 4.74 5.49
CA GLN A 76 8.62 5.91 4.70
C GLN A 76 8.70 5.62 3.19
N GLY A 77 7.62 5.90 2.50
CA GLY A 77 7.49 5.71 1.06
C GLY A 77 6.92 4.36 0.64
N ASP A 78 6.84 3.40 1.55
CA ASP A 78 6.28 2.09 1.24
C ASP A 78 4.74 2.13 1.30
N VAL A 79 4.13 1.29 0.47
CA VAL A 79 2.67 1.15 0.39
C VAL A 79 2.29 -0.25 0.85
N PHE A 80 1.23 -0.35 1.63
CA PHE A 80 0.67 -1.65 1.98
C PHE A 80 -0.85 -1.65 1.81
N GLY A 81 -1.40 -2.85 1.60
CA GLY A 81 -2.83 -3.02 1.41
C GLY A 81 -3.32 -2.53 0.05
N GLU A 82 -2.42 -2.32 -0.91
CA GLU A 82 -2.77 -1.78 -2.23
C GLU A 82 -3.71 -2.69 -3.01
N MET A 83 -3.69 -3.98 -2.75
CA MET A 83 -4.60 -4.92 -3.42
C MET A 83 -6.06 -4.63 -3.06
N ALA A 84 -6.32 -4.09 -1.88
CA ALA A 84 -7.66 -3.72 -1.46
C ALA A 84 -8.25 -2.56 -2.27
N LEU A 85 -7.44 -1.86 -3.05
CA LEU A 85 -7.92 -0.83 -3.98
C LEU A 85 -8.55 -1.47 -5.23
N LEU A 86 -8.20 -2.72 -5.52
CA LEU A 86 -8.58 -3.41 -6.75
C LEU A 86 -9.59 -4.55 -6.51
N ASP A 87 -9.57 -5.16 -5.33
CA ASP A 87 -10.46 -6.29 -5.01
C ASP A 87 -11.02 -6.18 -3.59
N GLU A 88 -11.87 -7.15 -3.22
CA GLU A 88 -12.57 -7.16 -1.94
C GLU A 88 -12.12 -8.30 -1.03
N PHE A 89 -10.96 -8.89 -1.30
CA PHE A 89 -10.47 -9.99 -0.46
C PHE A 89 -10.08 -9.51 0.94
N PRO A 90 -10.24 -10.36 1.95
CA PRO A 90 -9.78 -10.03 3.30
C PRO A 90 -8.29 -9.75 3.36
N ARG A 91 -7.88 -8.99 4.36
CA ARG A 91 -6.45 -8.69 4.59
C ARG A 91 -5.68 -9.99 4.81
N SER A 92 -4.59 -10.17 4.08
CA SER A 92 -3.75 -11.36 4.20
C SER A 92 -2.79 -11.28 5.38
N ALA A 93 -2.58 -10.12 5.94
CA ALA A 93 -1.61 -9.90 7.02
C ALA A 93 -2.08 -8.80 7.96
N THR A 94 -1.54 -8.82 9.17
CA THR A 94 -1.64 -7.72 10.12
C THR A 94 -0.44 -6.80 9.91
N VAL A 95 -0.69 -5.49 9.91
CA VAL A 95 0.38 -4.48 9.83
C VAL A 95 0.32 -3.63 11.09
N ARG A 96 1.42 -3.62 11.83
CA ARG A 96 1.54 -2.98 13.15
C ARG A 96 2.64 -1.93 13.14
N ALA A 97 2.36 -0.78 13.73
CA ALA A 97 3.38 0.26 13.91
C ALA A 97 4.41 -0.19 14.94
N THR A 98 5.69 -0.07 14.62
CA THR A 98 6.80 -0.41 15.53
C THR A 98 7.47 0.83 16.11
N GLU A 99 7.00 1.99 15.73
CA GLU A 99 7.35 3.31 16.26
C GLU A 99 6.21 4.27 15.91
N PRO A 100 6.18 5.50 16.44
CA PRO A 100 5.15 6.45 16.05
C PRO A 100 5.13 6.62 14.53
N THR A 101 3.98 6.39 13.91
CA THR A 101 3.84 6.29 12.46
C THR A 101 2.71 7.17 11.96
N VAL A 102 2.91 7.77 10.80
CA VAL A 102 1.88 8.54 10.09
C VAL A 102 1.67 7.91 8.73
N CYS A 103 0.42 7.60 8.39
CA CYS A 103 0.06 7.03 7.10
C CYS A 103 -0.94 7.91 6.37
N LEU A 104 -0.88 7.85 5.05
CA LEU A 104 -1.91 8.39 4.17
C LEU A 104 -2.80 7.23 3.73
N GLY A 105 -4.07 7.27 4.08
CA GLY A 105 -5.05 6.23 3.70
C GLY A 105 -5.86 6.66 2.50
N ILE A 106 -6.08 5.74 1.56
CA ILE A 106 -6.92 5.98 0.38
C ILE A 106 -7.94 4.86 0.31
N GLN A 107 -9.22 5.21 0.33
CA GLN A 107 -10.31 4.25 0.27
C GLN A 107 -10.56 3.80 -1.17
N ARG A 108 -10.96 2.53 -1.34
CA ARG A 108 -11.16 1.92 -2.66
C ARG A 108 -12.11 2.72 -3.55
N TRP A 109 -13.25 3.17 -3.04
CA TRP A 109 -14.21 3.90 -3.86
C TRP A 109 -13.69 5.27 -4.30
N HIS A 110 -12.91 5.95 -3.45
CA HIS A 110 -12.24 7.20 -3.84
C HIS A 110 -11.22 6.94 -4.94
N PHE A 111 -10.44 5.87 -4.80
CA PHE A 111 -9.45 5.51 -5.80
C PHE A 111 -10.09 5.16 -7.14
N ARG A 112 -11.19 4.40 -7.11
CA ARG A 112 -11.93 4.06 -8.33
C ARG A 112 -12.46 5.30 -9.03
N GLY A 113 -13.01 6.25 -8.27
CA GLY A 113 -13.46 7.53 -8.82
C GLY A 113 -12.33 8.31 -9.48
N ILE A 114 -11.16 8.30 -8.87
CA ILE A 114 -9.97 8.93 -9.44
C ILE A 114 -9.59 8.24 -10.77
N LEU A 115 -9.60 6.92 -10.82
CA LEU A 115 -9.30 6.17 -12.05
C LEU A 115 -10.30 6.48 -13.17
N GLU A 116 -11.58 6.63 -12.83
CA GLU A 116 -12.60 6.97 -13.81
C GLU A 116 -12.40 8.38 -14.39
N SER A 117 -12.01 9.33 -13.54
CA SER A 117 -11.76 10.71 -13.94
C SER A 117 -10.39 10.93 -14.60
N HIS A 118 -9.43 10.08 -14.25
CA HIS A 118 -8.03 10.20 -14.70
C HIS A 118 -7.52 8.82 -15.15
N PRO A 119 -8.06 8.27 -16.26
CA PRO A 119 -7.70 6.91 -16.68
C PRO A 119 -6.20 6.72 -16.98
N GLN A 120 -5.46 7.80 -17.24
CA GLN A 120 -4.03 7.73 -17.42
C GLN A 120 -3.30 7.20 -16.17
N ILE A 121 -3.92 7.32 -14.99
CA ILE A 121 -3.35 6.75 -13.76
C ILE A 121 -3.30 5.23 -13.87
N ALA A 122 -4.36 4.59 -14.35
CA ALA A 122 -4.39 3.14 -14.53
C ALA A 122 -3.30 2.70 -15.51
N LEU A 123 -3.12 3.43 -16.60
CA LEU A 123 -2.08 3.12 -17.59
C LEU A 123 -0.68 3.25 -16.99
N ALA A 124 -0.47 4.19 -16.08
CA ALA A 124 0.82 4.39 -15.42
C ALA A 124 1.09 3.31 -14.36
N LEU A 125 0.05 2.78 -13.72
CA LEU A 125 0.18 1.76 -12.68
C LEU A 125 0.41 0.36 -13.24
N LEU A 126 -0.12 0.06 -14.42
CA LEU A 126 -0.02 -1.29 -15.00
C LEU A 126 1.42 -1.81 -15.12
N PRO A 127 2.40 -1.03 -15.61
CA PRO A 127 3.78 -1.51 -15.66
C PRO A 127 4.38 -1.83 -14.28
N VAL A 128 4.02 -1.06 -13.27
CA VAL A 128 4.50 -1.29 -11.89
C VAL A 128 3.95 -2.61 -11.36
N LEU A 129 2.66 -2.86 -11.57
CA LEU A 129 2.01 -4.10 -11.14
C LEU A 129 2.53 -5.30 -11.91
N THR A 130 2.77 -5.16 -13.21
CA THR A 130 3.33 -6.21 -14.05
C THR A 130 4.72 -6.61 -13.54
N LYS A 131 5.55 -5.64 -13.20
CA LYS A 131 6.89 -5.89 -12.66
C LYS A 131 6.83 -6.65 -11.33
N ARG A 132 5.90 -6.29 -10.45
CA ARG A 132 5.69 -6.98 -9.18
C ARG A 132 5.25 -8.42 -9.40
N LEU A 133 4.35 -8.64 -10.34
CA LEU A 133 3.86 -9.98 -10.67
C LEU A 133 4.98 -10.86 -11.21
N ARG A 134 5.80 -10.34 -12.11
CA ARG A 134 6.96 -11.09 -12.65
C ARG A 134 7.97 -11.43 -11.57
N ASN A 135 8.21 -10.52 -10.63
CA ASN A 135 9.11 -10.77 -9.52
C ASN A 135 8.56 -11.88 -8.60
N ALA A 136 7.27 -11.89 -8.34
CA ALA A 136 6.62 -12.92 -7.55
C ALA A 136 6.71 -14.28 -8.24
N GLU A 137 6.51 -14.36 -9.55
CA GLU A 137 6.65 -15.59 -10.33
C GLU A 137 8.07 -16.14 -10.27
N ARG A 138 9.08 -15.26 -10.33
CA ARG A 138 10.49 -15.68 -10.22
C ARG A 138 10.79 -16.24 -8.84
N GLU A 139 10.24 -15.65 -7.80
CA GLU A 139 10.42 -16.15 -6.43
C GLU A 139 9.79 -17.52 -6.26
N ASP A 140 8.60 -17.74 -6.83
CA ASP A 140 7.92 -19.02 -6.81
C ASP A 140 8.73 -20.08 -7.57
N GLU A 141 9.25 -19.75 -8.74
CA GLU A 141 10.11 -20.65 -9.52
C GLU A 141 11.38 -21.02 -8.75
N ALA A 142 12.01 -20.04 -8.11
CA ALA A 142 13.21 -20.27 -7.29
C ALA A 142 12.90 -21.18 -6.11
N SER A 143 11.74 -21.00 -5.47
CA SER A 143 11.30 -21.85 -4.36
C SER A 143 10.99 -23.27 -4.83
N ALA A 144 10.38 -23.41 -5.99
CA ALA A 144 10.02 -24.73 -6.55
C ALA A 144 11.24 -25.57 -6.93
N LYS A 145 12.38 -24.93 -7.19
CA LYS A 145 13.63 -25.61 -7.55
C LYS A 145 14.41 -26.15 -6.35
N HIS A 146 14.00 -25.79 -5.17
CA HIS A 146 14.61 -26.22 -3.92
C HIS A 146 13.74 -27.23 -3.19
#